data_84d63a13151c401349bedc5b52b8a0ec
#
_entry.id   84d63a13151c401349bedc5b52b8a0ec
#
_cell.length_a   1.000
_cell.length_b   1.000
_cell.length_c   1.000
_cell.angle_alpha   90.00
_cell.angle_beta   90.00
_cell.angle_gamma   90.00
#
_symmetry.space_group_name_H-M   'P 1'
#
loop_
_entity.id
_entity.type
_entity.pdbx_description
1 polymer ?
#
loop_
_entity_poly.entity_id
_entity_poly.type
_entity_poly.pdbx_seq_one_letter_code
_entity_poly.pdbx_strand_id
1 'polypeptide(L)'
;MSADNSSLVPSFVVFQVGTRRVALPRDCVAELIASPILFSFPHTTPLITGVVLRRGRIVPVLDLGPGLLGAPSPQARFFLVVERRISNSSERCAIPVQGECELVAGILLPAAGEDDFVTGCLDLNEERIDVLDLEKAIAAGVRSEEQLISAAEALS
;
A
#
# COMPACT_ATOMS: atom_id res chain seq x y z
N MET A 1 13.03 31.84 7.19
CA MET A 1 12.95 30.69 6.33
C MET A 1 12.13 29.57 6.88
N SER A 2 10.86 29.80 6.95
CA SER A 2 9.92 28.82 7.47
C SER A 2 9.81 27.57 6.60
N ALA A 3 10.13 27.67 5.32
CA ALA A 3 10.06 26.55 4.41
C ALA A 3 11.02 25.41 4.78
N ASP A 4 12.14 25.74 5.40
CA ASP A 4 13.13 24.74 5.77
C ASP A 4 12.71 23.92 6.98
N ASN A 5 11.88 24.48 7.85
CA ASN A 5 11.43 23.78 9.02
C ASN A 5 10.44 22.66 8.67
N SER A 6 9.64 22.83 7.63
CA SER A 6 8.67 21.81 7.21
C SER A 6 9.37 20.59 6.61
N SER A 7 10.59 20.75 6.06
CA SER A 7 11.33 19.64 5.50
C SER A 7 12.05 18.80 6.55
N LEU A 8 12.18 19.32 7.79
CA LEU A 8 12.83 18.59 8.88
C LEU A 8 11.91 17.55 9.53
N VAL A 9 10.61 17.70 9.40
CA VAL A 9 9.65 16.75 9.95
C VAL A 9 9.12 15.88 8.82
N PRO A 10 9.35 14.56 8.88
CA PRO A 10 8.85 13.66 7.85
C PRO A 10 7.33 13.71 7.75
N SER A 11 6.84 13.54 6.54
CA SER A 11 5.40 13.45 6.25
C SER A 11 5.05 12.06 5.78
N PHE A 12 3.85 11.64 6.14
CA PHE A 12 3.34 10.31 5.82
C PHE A 12 1.91 10.42 5.30
N VAL A 13 1.53 9.47 4.47
CA VAL A 13 0.15 9.34 4.00
C VAL A 13 -0.46 8.17 4.74
N VAL A 14 -1.49 8.46 5.55
CA VAL A 14 -2.23 7.45 6.30
C VAL A 14 -3.41 7.01 5.46
N PHE A 15 -3.62 5.71 5.34
CA PHE A 15 -4.71 5.15 4.58
C PHE A 15 -5.19 3.86 5.23
N GLN A 16 -6.30 3.35 4.75
CA GLN A 16 -6.93 2.17 5.33
C GLN A 16 -7.05 1.07 4.29
N VAL A 17 -6.60 -0.12 4.64
CA VAL A 17 -6.78 -1.33 3.85
C VAL A 17 -7.65 -2.27 4.67
N GLY A 18 -8.89 -2.49 4.21
CA GLY A 18 -9.88 -3.18 5.02
C GLY A 18 -10.15 -2.39 6.30
N THR A 19 -9.91 -2.98 7.44
CA THR A 19 -10.06 -2.32 8.75
C THR A 19 -8.74 -1.83 9.32
N ARG A 20 -7.63 -2.09 8.65
CA ARG A 20 -6.31 -1.75 9.16
C ARG A 20 -5.85 -0.40 8.64
N ARG A 21 -5.51 0.52 9.55
CA ARG A 21 -4.91 1.80 9.19
C ARG A 21 -3.39 1.68 9.20
N VAL A 22 -2.79 2.12 8.11
CA VAL A 22 -1.34 2.06 7.91
C VAL A 22 -0.88 3.35 7.23
N ALA A 23 0.41 3.52 7.09
CA ALA A 23 0.97 4.70 6.45
C ALA A 23 2.14 4.34 5.55
N LEU A 24 2.38 5.20 4.57
CA LEU A 24 3.58 5.17 3.73
C LEU A 24 4.25 6.53 3.80
N PRO A 25 5.59 6.58 3.66
CA PRO A 25 6.27 7.85 3.50
C PRO A 25 5.67 8.62 2.32
N ARG A 26 5.51 9.93 2.49
CA ARG A 26 4.91 10.78 1.45
C ARG A 26 5.61 10.64 0.11
N ASP A 27 6.92 10.44 0.12
CA ASP A 27 7.72 10.34 -1.10
C ASP A 27 7.34 9.15 -1.97
N CYS A 28 6.71 8.13 -1.39
CA CYS A 28 6.24 6.96 -2.14
C CYS A 28 4.91 7.20 -2.83
N VAL A 29 4.20 8.28 -2.51
CA VAL A 29 2.81 8.48 -2.95
C VAL A 29 2.75 9.54 -4.03
N ALA A 30 2.15 9.19 -5.18
CA ALA A 30 1.98 10.11 -6.28
C ALA A 30 0.66 10.86 -6.22
N GLU A 31 -0.45 10.13 -6.02
CA GLU A 31 -1.78 10.75 -5.98
C GLU A 31 -2.82 9.78 -5.42
N LEU A 32 -3.99 10.30 -5.11
CA LEU A 32 -5.17 9.54 -4.75
C LEU A 32 -6.21 9.74 -5.85
N ILE A 33 -6.73 8.66 -6.41
CA ILE A 33 -7.77 8.74 -7.45
C ILE A 33 -9.06 8.12 -6.93
N ALA A 34 -10.18 8.75 -7.30
CA ALA A 34 -11.50 8.31 -6.87
C ALA A 34 -12.23 7.64 -8.03
N SER A 35 -12.80 6.47 -7.75
CA SER A 35 -13.67 5.74 -8.68
C SER A 35 -13.11 5.62 -10.09
N PRO A 36 -11.85 5.20 -10.27
CA PRO A 36 -11.30 5.01 -11.61
C PRO A 36 -11.99 3.84 -12.30
N ILE A 37 -11.91 3.84 -13.64
CA ILE A 37 -12.37 2.67 -14.40
C ILE A 37 -11.32 1.57 -14.24
N LEU A 38 -11.77 0.43 -13.76
CA LEU A 38 -10.93 -0.74 -13.53
C LEU A 38 -11.11 -1.72 -14.67
N PHE A 39 -10.02 -2.10 -15.31
CA PHE A 39 -10.03 -3.06 -16.40
C PHE A 39 -9.49 -4.40 -15.93
N SER A 40 -10.08 -5.48 -16.41
CA SER A 40 -9.57 -6.82 -16.15
C SER A 40 -8.25 -7.03 -16.87
N PHE A 41 -7.40 -7.84 -16.27
CA PHE A 41 -6.12 -8.21 -16.84
C PHE A 41 -6.07 -9.72 -17.04
N PRO A 42 -5.50 -10.23 -18.16
CA PRO A 42 -5.57 -11.66 -18.46
C PRO A 42 -4.99 -12.58 -17.39
N HIS A 43 -4.02 -12.11 -16.64
CA HIS A 43 -3.35 -12.91 -15.62
C HIS A 43 -3.54 -12.29 -14.25
N THR A 44 -4.81 -12.19 -13.80
CA THR A 44 -5.08 -11.69 -12.46
C THR A 44 -4.71 -12.74 -11.42
N THR A 45 -4.17 -12.27 -10.33
CA THR A 45 -3.87 -13.06 -9.14
C THR A 45 -4.54 -12.36 -7.96
N PRO A 46 -4.59 -12.98 -6.76
CA PRO A 46 -5.08 -12.26 -5.59
C PRO A 46 -4.33 -10.96 -5.32
N LEU A 47 -3.07 -10.88 -5.71
CA LEU A 47 -2.27 -9.67 -5.53
C LEU A 47 -2.52 -8.64 -6.63
N ILE A 48 -2.54 -9.06 -7.89
CA ILE A 48 -2.78 -8.17 -9.04
C ILE A 48 -4.21 -8.37 -9.51
N THR A 49 -5.07 -7.39 -9.22
CA THR A 49 -6.51 -7.55 -9.45
C THR A 49 -7.00 -6.89 -10.73
N GLY A 50 -6.16 -6.10 -11.39
CA GLY A 50 -6.55 -5.44 -12.63
C GLY A 50 -5.61 -4.29 -12.95
N VAL A 51 -6.07 -3.40 -13.82
CA VAL A 51 -5.33 -2.21 -14.19
C VAL A 51 -6.26 -1.01 -14.23
N VAL A 52 -5.72 0.17 -13.98
CA VAL A 52 -6.43 1.43 -14.21
C VAL A 52 -5.65 2.21 -15.28
N LEU A 53 -6.37 3.01 -16.04
CA LEU A 53 -5.77 3.88 -17.03
C LEU A 53 -5.66 5.28 -16.43
N ARG A 54 -4.45 5.79 -16.38
CA ARG A 54 -4.22 7.12 -15.82
C ARG A 54 -3.31 7.93 -16.74
N ARG A 55 -3.86 9.01 -17.29
CA ARG A 55 -3.12 9.92 -18.18
C ARG A 55 -2.46 9.17 -19.36
N GLY A 56 -3.22 8.25 -19.97
CA GLY A 56 -2.74 7.47 -21.09
C GLY A 56 -1.79 6.34 -20.74
N ARG A 57 -1.59 6.06 -19.45
CA ARG A 57 -0.71 4.98 -18.99
C ARG A 57 -1.51 3.91 -18.27
N ILE A 58 -1.08 2.68 -18.44
CA ILE A 58 -1.64 1.54 -17.73
C ILE A 58 -0.94 1.43 -16.39
N VAL A 59 -1.73 1.45 -15.31
CA VAL A 59 -1.22 1.34 -13.94
C VAL A 59 -1.79 0.07 -13.34
N PRO A 60 -0.93 -0.92 -12.98
CA PRO A 60 -1.43 -2.14 -12.36
C PRO A 60 -2.00 -1.87 -10.97
N VAL A 61 -3.03 -2.62 -10.61
CA VAL A 61 -3.65 -2.53 -9.29
C VAL A 61 -3.11 -3.67 -8.43
N LEU A 62 -2.44 -3.32 -7.35
CA LEU A 62 -1.89 -4.25 -6.38
C LEU A 62 -2.69 -4.17 -5.09
N ASP A 63 -3.27 -5.29 -4.68
CA ASP A 63 -4.01 -5.37 -3.43
C ASP A 63 -3.06 -5.73 -2.29
N LEU A 64 -2.96 -4.85 -1.30
CA LEU A 64 -2.15 -5.12 -0.12
C LEU A 64 -2.88 -5.99 0.91
N GLY A 65 -4.17 -6.28 0.68
CA GLY A 65 -4.96 -7.10 1.60
C GLY A 65 -4.34 -8.45 1.94
N PRO A 66 -3.92 -9.25 0.93
CA PRO A 66 -3.34 -10.57 1.24
C PRO A 66 -2.16 -10.52 2.22
N GLY A 67 -1.28 -9.53 2.10
CA GLY A 67 -0.15 -9.40 3.02
C GLY A 67 -0.52 -8.79 4.37
N LEU A 68 -1.38 -7.77 4.37
CA LEU A 68 -1.73 -7.04 5.59
C LEU A 68 -2.86 -7.68 6.38
N LEU A 69 -3.81 -8.31 5.70
CA LEU A 69 -5.03 -8.83 6.31
C LEU A 69 -5.12 -10.35 6.26
N GLY A 70 -4.29 -11.00 5.44
CA GLY A 70 -4.43 -12.43 5.16
C GLY A 70 -5.59 -12.76 4.24
N ALA A 71 -6.19 -11.77 3.60
CA ALA A 71 -7.34 -11.93 2.71
C ALA A 71 -7.41 -10.74 1.76
N PRO A 72 -8.08 -10.88 0.59
CA PRO A 72 -8.28 -9.74 -0.29
C PRO A 72 -8.94 -8.57 0.42
N SER A 73 -8.58 -7.35 0.06
CA SER A 73 -9.20 -6.17 0.63
C SER A 73 -10.64 -6.03 0.10
N PRO A 74 -11.54 -5.37 0.86
CA PRO A 74 -12.89 -5.10 0.37
C PRO A 74 -12.87 -4.22 -0.86
N GLN A 75 -13.98 -4.19 -1.59
CA GLN A 75 -14.14 -3.34 -2.75
C GLN A 75 -13.88 -1.88 -2.36
N ALA A 76 -13.09 -1.18 -3.17
CA ALA A 76 -12.65 0.17 -2.87
C ALA A 76 -13.16 1.16 -3.90
N ARG A 77 -13.39 2.41 -3.44
CA ARG A 77 -13.71 3.54 -4.31
C ARG A 77 -12.51 4.40 -4.59
N PHE A 78 -11.49 4.31 -3.74
CA PHE A 78 -10.28 5.13 -3.85
C PHE A 78 -9.09 4.24 -4.10
N PHE A 79 -8.16 4.74 -4.90
CA PHE A 79 -6.93 4.02 -5.21
C PHE A 79 -5.76 4.97 -4.98
N LEU A 80 -4.83 4.54 -4.15
CA LEU A 80 -3.62 5.29 -3.86
C LEU A 80 -2.55 4.91 -4.88
N VAL A 81 -2.14 5.86 -5.71
CA VAL A 81 -1.09 5.62 -6.70
C VAL A 81 0.25 5.85 -6.03
N VAL A 82 1.07 4.82 -6.03
CA VAL A 82 2.39 4.84 -5.38
C VAL A 82 3.47 4.57 -6.41
N GLU A 83 4.69 5.00 -6.09
CA GLU A 83 5.85 4.76 -6.93
C GLU A 83 6.72 3.66 -6.32
N ARG A 84 7.10 2.72 -7.16
CA ARG A 84 8.02 1.66 -6.81
C ARG A 84 9.33 1.86 -7.55
N ARG A 85 10.42 1.66 -6.86
CA ARG A 85 11.73 1.64 -7.49
C ARG A 85 12.14 0.20 -7.73
N ILE A 86 12.28 -0.16 -9.01
CA ILE A 86 12.73 -1.49 -9.42
C ILE A 86 13.99 -1.30 -10.23
N SER A 87 15.12 -1.71 -9.68
CA SER A 87 16.45 -1.45 -10.27
C SER A 87 16.63 0.06 -10.46
N ASN A 88 16.94 0.52 -11.66
CA ASN A 88 17.14 1.95 -11.95
C ASN A 88 15.91 2.62 -12.52
N SER A 89 14.76 1.95 -12.51
CA SER A 89 13.54 2.51 -13.05
C SER A 89 12.49 2.71 -11.96
N SER A 90 11.55 3.60 -12.21
CA SER A 90 10.43 3.87 -11.33
C SER A 90 9.15 3.41 -12.00
N GLU A 91 8.35 2.64 -11.28
CA GLU A 91 7.05 2.17 -11.74
C GLU A 91 5.96 2.65 -10.81
N ARG A 92 4.77 2.83 -11.34
CA ARG A 92 3.60 3.19 -10.55
C ARG A 92 2.67 1.99 -10.43
N CYS A 93 2.04 1.87 -9.27
CA CYS A 93 0.95 0.94 -9.07
C CYS A 93 -0.13 1.61 -8.24
N ALA A 94 -1.35 1.10 -8.36
CA ALA A 94 -2.51 1.63 -7.64
C ALA A 94 -2.91 0.64 -6.56
N ILE A 95 -3.09 1.14 -5.35
CA ILE A 95 -3.46 0.33 -4.19
C ILE A 95 -4.90 0.66 -3.81
N PRO A 96 -5.82 -0.32 -3.81
CA PRO A 96 -7.16 -0.10 -3.32
C PRO A 96 -7.14 0.29 -1.84
N VAL A 97 -7.82 1.35 -1.48
CA VAL A 97 -7.91 1.81 -0.10
C VAL A 97 -9.37 2.12 0.27
N GLN A 98 -9.69 1.97 1.54
CA GLN A 98 -11.02 2.25 2.05
C GLN A 98 -11.07 3.68 2.57
N GLY A 99 -11.79 4.54 1.87
CA GLY A 99 -11.95 5.92 2.25
C GLY A 99 -10.80 6.82 1.81
N GLU A 100 -10.85 8.04 2.27
CA GLU A 100 -9.86 9.05 1.92
C GLU A 100 -8.58 8.86 2.71
N CYS A 101 -7.49 9.36 2.14
CA CYS A 101 -6.18 9.34 2.78
C CYS A 101 -5.95 10.64 3.54
N GLU A 102 -5.05 10.58 4.51
CA GLU A 102 -4.71 11.72 5.34
C GLU A 102 -3.21 11.96 5.31
N LEU A 103 -2.82 13.20 5.06
CA LEU A 103 -1.40 13.59 5.10
C LEU A 103 -1.07 14.07 6.51
N VAL A 104 -0.09 13.45 7.13
CA VAL A 104 0.31 13.78 8.50
C VAL A 104 1.83 13.97 8.56
N ALA A 105 2.25 14.86 9.46
CA ALA A 105 3.66 15.00 9.80
C ALA A 105 3.89 14.33 11.15
N GLY A 106 5.00 13.66 11.32
CA GLY A 106 5.27 12.99 12.57
C GLY A 106 6.65 12.36 12.61
N ILE A 107 7.00 11.87 13.78
CA ILE A 107 8.28 11.21 14.01
C ILE A 107 8.08 9.71 13.97
N LEU A 108 8.88 9.03 13.19
CA LEU A 108 8.85 7.58 13.10
C LEU A 108 9.41 6.98 14.38
N LEU A 109 8.57 6.20 15.07
CA LEU A 109 8.95 5.48 16.28
C LEU A 109 9.33 4.04 15.91
N PRO A 110 10.06 3.32 16.80
CA PRO A 110 10.38 1.92 16.53
C PRO A 110 9.13 1.07 16.34
N ALA A 111 9.21 0.08 15.45
CA ALA A 111 8.12 -0.83 15.21
C ALA A 111 7.83 -1.67 16.46
N ALA A 112 6.56 -1.86 16.76
CA ALA A 112 6.14 -2.62 17.94
C ALA A 112 5.86 -4.08 17.62
N GLY A 113 5.61 -4.42 16.36
CA GLY A 113 5.27 -5.78 15.94
C GLY A 113 6.44 -6.53 15.32
N GLU A 114 6.17 -7.75 14.88
CA GLU A 114 7.17 -8.63 14.30
C GLU A 114 7.13 -8.69 12.77
N ASP A 115 6.16 -8.01 12.14
CA ASP A 115 6.04 -8.00 10.69
C ASP A 115 7.21 -7.25 10.07
N ASP A 116 7.92 -7.92 9.16
CA ASP A 116 9.10 -7.33 8.53
C ASP A 116 8.77 -6.18 7.58
N PHE A 117 7.52 -6.06 7.14
CA PHE A 117 7.08 -4.97 6.28
C PHE A 117 6.75 -3.69 7.06
N VAL A 118 6.80 -3.71 8.40
CA VAL A 118 6.59 -2.52 9.23
C VAL A 118 7.93 -1.94 9.61
N THR A 119 8.22 -0.72 9.15
CA THR A 119 9.50 -0.05 9.43
C THR A 119 9.49 0.71 10.75
N GLY A 120 8.31 1.06 11.23
CA GLY A 120 8.13 1.83 12.45
C GLY A 120 6.66 2.15 12.62
N CYS A 121 6.37 3.09 13.51
CA CYS A 121 4.99 3.50 13.74
C CYS A 121 4.91 5.00 14.05
N LEU A 122 3.70 5.53 13.92
CA LEU A 122 3.35 6.89 14.28
C LEU A 122 2.31 6.83 15.41
N ASP A 123 2.40 7.78 16.33
CA ASP A 123 1.35 7.98 17.32
C ASP A 123 0.49 9.17 16.87
N LEU A 124 -0.75 8.90 16.53
CA LEU A 124 -1.71 9.91 16.10
C LEU A 124 -2.95 9.83 16.99
N ASN A 125 -3.19 10.86 17.81
CA ASN A 125 -4.38 10.91 18.67
C ASN A 125 -4.58 9.61 19.46
N GLU A 126 -3.54 9.14 20.12
CA GLU A 126 -3.54 7.93 20.93
C GLU A 126 -3.70 6.64 20.12
N GLU A 127 -3.72 6.74 18.79
CA GLU A 127 -3.74 5.57 17.91
C GLU A 127 -2.35 5.34 17.33
N ARG A 128 -1.93 4.07 17.33
CA ARG A 128 -0.65 3.68 16.72
C ARG A 128 -0.88 3.24 15.29
N ILE A 129 -0.20 3.92 14.36
CA ILE A 129 -0.29 3.64 12.93
C ILE A 129 1.02 3.04 12.47
N ASP A 130 0.99 1.82 11.93
CA ASP A 130 2.18 1.20 11.38
C ASP A 130 2.58 1.85 10.06
N VAL A 131 3.88 2.16 9.94
CA VAL A 131 4.45 2.68 8.70
C VAL A 131 5.06 1.51 7.94
N LEU A 132 4.68 1.38 6.67
CA LEU A 132 5.04 0.24 5.85
C LEU A 132 6.29 0.52 5.01
N ASP A 133 7.04 -0.55 4.76
CA ASP A 133 7.95 -0.65 3.64
C ASP A 133 7.14 -1.23 2.48
N LEU A 134 6.94 -0.46 1.43
CA LEU A 134 6.06 -0.85 0.32
C LEU A 134 6.50 -2.17 -0.32
N GLU A 135 7.79 -2.32 -0.60
CA GLU A 135 8.27 -3.53 -1.29
C GLU A 135 8.12 -4.77 -0.41
N LYS A 136 8.38 -4.63 0.88
CA LYS A 136 8.19 -5.75 1.81
C LYS A 136 6.72 -6.08 2.01
N ALA A 137 5.85 -5.10 1.99
CA ALA A 137 4.40 -5.34 2.07
C ALA A 137 3.89 -6.09 0.84
N ILE A 138 4.38 -5.73 -0.34
CA ILE A 138 4.07 -6.44 -1.58
C ILE A 138 4.62 -7.88 -1.51
N ALA A 139 5.85 -8.05 -1.05
CA ALA A 139 6.45 -9.37 -0.89
C ALA A 139 5.66 -10.26 0.08
N ALA A 140 5.11 -9.66 1.14
CA ALA A 140 4.24 -10.39 2.06
C ALA A 140 2.98 -10.92 1.36
N GLY A 141 2.41 -10.12 0.45
CA GLY A 141 1.29 -10.56 -0.37
C GLY A 141 1.64 -11.72 -1.29
N VAL A 142 2.81 -11.67 -1.90
CA VAL A 142 3.31 -12.76 -2.76
C VAL A 142 3.47 -14.04 -1.95
N ARG A 143 4.05 -13.97 -0.76
CA ARG A 143 4.21 -15.14 0.11
C ARG A 143 2.86 -15.73 0.52
N SER A 144 1.89 -14.88 0.84
CA SER A 144 0.54 -15.32 1.17
C SER A 144 -0.11 -16.05 0.00
N GLU A 145 0.06 -15.55 -1.21
CA GLU A 145 -0.45 -16.17 -2.44
C GLU A 145 0.20 -17.55 -2.67
N GLU A 146 1.51 -17.65 -2.49
CA GLU A 146 2.24 -18.92 -2.64
C GLU A 146 1.77 -19.96 -1.63
N GLN A 147 1.50 -19.56 -0.39
CA GLN A 147 0.98 -20.45 0.62
C GLN A 147 -0.40 -20.99 0.26
N LEU A 148 -1.26 -20.17 -0.31
CA LEU A 148 -2.58 -20.59 -0.77
C LEU A 148 -2.48 -21.62 -1.90
N ILE A 149 -1.57 -21.40 -2.85
CA ILE A 149 -1.34 -22.33 -3.95
C ILE A 149 -0.83 -23.66 -3.41
N SER A 150 0.13 -23.66 -2.51
CA SER A 150 0.66 -24.87 -1.89
C SER A 150 -0.40 -25.65 -1.13
N ALA A 151 -1.26 -24.96 -0.39
CA ALA A 151 -2.37 -25.59 0.32
C ALA A 151 -3.36 -26.26 -0.65
N ALA A 152 -3.68 -25.59 -1.76
CA ALA A 152 -4.58 -26.14 -2.77
C ALA A 152 -3.96 -27.37 -3.43
N GLU A 153 -2.67 -27.36 -3.71
CA GLU A 153 -1.96 -28.52 -4.27
C GLU A 153 -1.94 -29.70 -3.30
N ALA A 154 -1.78 -29.43 -2.02
CA ALA A 154 -1.75 -30.46 -1.00
C ALA A 154 -3.12 -31.16 -0.84
N LEU A 155 -4.21 -30.48 -1.17
CA LEU A 155 -5.56 -31.02 -1.06
C LEU A 155 -5.98 -31.81 -2.31
N SER A 156 -5.26 -31.68 -3.39
CA SER A 156 -5.54 -32.41 -4.63
C SER A 156 -4.62 -33.62 -4.75
#